data_465bd21610e692d0add124120b4cb947
#
_entry.id   465bd21610e692d0add124120b4cb947
#
_cell.length_a   1.000
_cell.length_b   1.000
_cell.length_c   1.000
_cell.angle_alpha   90.00
_cell.angle_beta   90.00
_cell.angle_gamma   90.00
#
_symmetry.space_group_name_H-M   'P 1'
#
loop_
_entity.id
_entity.type
_entity.pdbx_description
1 polymer ?
#
loop_
_entity_poly.entity_id
_entity_poly.type
_entity_poly.pdbx_seq_one_letter_code
_entity_poly.pdbx_strand_id
1 'polypeptide(L)'
;GLGDVYKRQVFLSYDGDALDKKTPLLRSAQLINKEALRLVHAMGRQDIERVTPSVGAEQEYFLVDKALWARRRDLVLCGRTLFGAKSAKSQELDDHYYGTLDTRVKAFMAELDRELWKLGVFAKTEHKEVAPGQHELAPVFSGANSATDHNQLIMELMKRIAPKHGMVCLLHEKPFAGMNGSGKHNNWSLSTESGENLLNPGKEPSENTLFLLLLTAVIAAVDDHQDLIRFSACSYSNDLRLGQTEAPPAIISVFIGDELGEIMDTICAGNDYSRAEQQFISMGVEAMPRVKADNTDRNRTSPFAFTGNKFEFRMPGSAQSIADANIVINTVVAEAMARFADVLEHAENKEQAARELIRSEYEKHRRIVYSGNCYSEEWEKEAGRRGLYNLKTTVEAQDRSIADENVAPVSYTHLRAHETRHDL
;
A
#
# COMPACT_ATOMS: atom_id res chain seq x y z
N GLY A 1 -9.22 -10.96 -35.00
CA GLY A 1 -9.67 -10.40 -33.82
C GLY A 1 -9.82 -8.92 -33.85
N LEU A 2 -11.00 -8.51 -33.81
CA LEU A 2 -11.26 -7.14 -33.66
C LEU A 2 -10.91 -6.73 -32.26
N GLY A 3 -9.90 -5.99 -32.17
CA GLY A 3 -9.66 -5.30 -30.96
C GLY A 3 -8.84 -5.96 -29.91
N ASP A 4 -7.80 -6.38 -30.25
CA ASP A 4 -6.91 -6.78 -29.37
C ASP A 4 -5.94 -6.07 -28.86
N VAL A 5 -6.12 -6.01 -27.92
CA VAL A 5 -5.75 -5.44 -27.29
C VAL A 5 -4.74 -5.49 -26.23
N TYR A 6 -4.86 -6.07 -25.13
CA TYR A 6 -3.85 -6.18 -24.11
C TYR A 6 -3.49 -7.64 -23.92
N LYS A 7 -2.29 -8.02 -24.36
CA LYS A 7 -1.77 -9.35 -24.14
C LYS A 7 -1.02 -9.35 -22.83
N ARG A 8 -1.46 -10.17 -21.89
CA ARG A 8 -0.70 -10.46 -20.68
C ARG A 8 0.48 -11.35 -21.07
N GLN A 9 1.68 -10.84 -20.90
CA GLN A 9 2.92 -11.52 -21.29
C GLN A 9 3.90 -11.53 -20.13
N VAL A 10 4.77 -12.52 -20.13
CA VAL A 10 5.97 -12.61 -19.30
C VAL A 10 7.18 -12.69 -20.20
N PHE A 11 8.28 -12.08 -19.78
CA PHE A 11 9.52 -12.06 -20.53
C PHE A 11 10.60 -12.78 -19.71
N LEU A 12 11.20 -13.78 -20.34
CA LEU A 12 12.27 -14.57 -19.73
C LEU A 12 13.51 -14.47 -20.62
N SER A 13 14.68 -14.49 -19.97
CA SER A 13 15.97 -14.66 -20.67
C SER A 13 16.06 -16.06 -21.26
N TYR A 14 17.07 -16.29 -22.10
CA TYR A 14 17.37 -17.62 -22.61
C TYR A 14 17.69 -18.62 -21.48
N ASP A 15 18.27 -18.14 -20.39
CA ASP A 15 18.64 -18.91 -19.22
C ASP A 15 17.50 -19.05 -18.20
N GLY A 16 16.32 -18.52 -18.49
CA GLY A 16 15.11 -18.62 -17.67
C GLY A 16 14.93 -17.53 -16.62
N ASP A 17 15.79 -16.52 -16.60
CA ASP A 17 15.62 -15.38 -15.67
C ASP A 17 14.43 -14.51 -16.05
N ALA A 18 13.69 -14.06 -15.07
CA ALA A 18 12.59 -13.14 -15.27
C ALA A 18 13.13 -11.75 -15.68
N LEU A 19 12.68 -11.24 -16.82
CA LEU A 19 13.03 -9.92 -17.35
C LEU A 19 11.95 -8.87 -17.09
N ASP A 20 10.85 -9.25 -16.47
CA ASP A 20 9.73 -8.39 -16.13
C ASP A 20 9.36 -8.48 -14.64
N LYS A 21 8.42 -7.63 -14.23
CA LYS A 21 7.91 -7.63 -12.85
C LYS A 21 6.74 -8.61 -12.65
N LYS A 22 6.17 -9.16 -13.72
CA LYS A 22 5.01 -10.03 -13.64
C LYS A 22 5.35 -11.39 -13.06
N THR A 23 6.44 -11.99 -13.50
CA THR A 23 6.88 -13.28 -13.00
C THR A 23 7.21 -13.23 -11.50
N PRO A 24 8.01 -12.29 -10.98
CA PRO A 24 8.20 -12.11 -9.54
C PRO A 24 6.89 -11.87 -8.79
N LEU A 25 5.98 -11.07 -9.33
CA LEU A 25 4.68 -10.81 -8.71
C LEU A 25 3.85 -12.09 -8.56
N LEU A 26 3.79 -12.91 -9.61
CA LEU A 26 3.07 -14.19 -9.56
C LEU A 26 3.72 -15.16 -8.55
N ARG A 27 5.04 -15.22 -8.50
CA ARG A 27 5.78 -16.03 -7.52
C ARG A 27 5.51 -15.57 -6.11
N SER A 28 5.57 -14.28 -5.84
CA SER A 28 5.27 -13.74 -4.51
C SER A 28 3.83 -14.04 -4.07
N ALA A 29 2.88 -14.01 -5.01
CA ALA A 29 1.49 -14.37 -4.73
C ALA A 29 1.31 -15.87 -4.45
N GLN A 30 2.06 -16.74 -5.13
CA GLN A 30 2.07 -18.18 -4.84
C GLN A 30 2.70 -18.47 -3.48
N LEU A 31 3.79 -17.77 -3.17
CA LEU A 31 4.48 -17.93 -1.90
C LEU A 31 3.60 -17.56 -0.72
N ILE A 32 3.00 -16.37 -0.75
CA ILE A 32 2.13 -15.95 0.35
C ILE A 32 0.91 -16.84 0.48
N ASN A 33 0.37 -17.36 -0.64
CA ASN A 33 -0.68 -18.38 -0.58
C ASN A 33 -0.22 -19.63 0.19
N LYS A 34 0.96 -20.15 -0.14
CA LYS A 34 1.52 -21.34 0.50
C LYS A 34 1.71 -21.14 2.00
N GLU A 35 2.38 -20.08 2.39
CA GLU A 35 2.72 -19.85 3.80
C GLU A 35 1.52 -19.40 4.64
N ALA A 36 0.59 -18.63 4.06
CA ALA A 36 -0.66 -18.31 4.71
C ALA A 36 -1.54 -19.55 4.92
N LEU A 37 -1.60 -20.48 3.95
CA LEU A 37 -2.33 -21.74 4.12
C LEU A 37 -1.74 -22.58 5.27
N ARG A 38 -0.42 -22.69 5.37
CA ARG A 38 0.23 -23.38 6.50
C ARG A 38 -0.22 -22.77 7.83
N LEU A 39 -0.19 -21.44 7.91
CA LEU A 39 -0.55 -20.73 9.13
C LEU A 39 -2.03 -20.89 9.52
N VAL A 40 -2.95 -20.69 8.57
CA VAL A 40 -4.39 -20.82 8.84
C VAL A 40 -4.79 -22.28 9.15
N HIS A 41 -4.14 -23.26 8.49
CA HIS A 41 -4.36 -24.67 8.77
C HIS A 41 -3.82 -25.07 10.16
N ALA A 42 -2.64 -24.54 10.56
CA ALA A 42 -2.13 -24.73 11.91
C ALA A 42 -3.10 -24.20 12.98
N MET A 43 -3.85 -23.14 12.66
CA MET A 43 -4.90 -22.56 13.51
C MET A 43 -6.28 -23.25 13.35
N GLY A 44 -6.33 -24.40 12.66
CA GLY A 44 -7.53 -25.23 12.55
C GLY A 44 -8.49 -24.88 11.41
N ARG A 45 -8.20 -23.88 10.58
CA ARG A 45 -9.02 -23.47 9.43
C ARG A 45 -8.70 -24.34 8.20
N GLN A 46 -9.03 -25.63 8.28
CA GLN A 46 -8.84 -26.61 7.19
C GLN A 46 -9.81 -26.40 6.02
N ASP A 47 -10.81 -25.57 6.20
CA ASP A 47 -11.82 -25.21 5.20
C ASP A 47 -11.28 -24.25 4.12
N ILE A 48 -10.14 -23.61 4.36
CA ILE A 48 -9.52 -22.67 3.43
C ILE A 48 -8.58 -23.42 2.49
N GLU A 49 -8.84 -23.35 1.19
CA GLU A 49 -8.02 -24.02 0.16
C GLU A 49 -7.09 -23.05 -0.57
N ARG A 50 -7.39 -21.74 -0.52
CA ARG A 50 -6.59 -20.71 -1.17
C ARG A 50 -6.62 -19.39 -0.40
N VAL A 51 -5.46 -18.75 -0.33
CA VAL A 51 -5.31 -17.36 0.13
C VAL A 51 -4.73 -16.51 -1.00
N THR A 52 -5.38 -15.42 -1.32
CA THR A 52 -4.97 -14.52 -2.40
C THR A 52 -4.71 -13.12 -1.85
N PRO A 53 -3.54 -12.52 -2.12
CA PRO A 53 -3.34 -11.12 -1.81
C PRO A 53 -4.26 -10.27 -2.70
N SER A 54 -5.11 -9.47 -2.06
CA SER A 54 -6.04 -8.55 -2.72
C SER A 54 -5.54 -7.12 -2.61
N VAL A 55 -5.68 -6.37 -3.71
CA VAL A 55 -5.10 -5.03 -3.83
C VAL A 55 -6.08 -4.07 -4.49
N GLY A 56 -6.15 -2.85 -3.95
CA GLY A 56 -6.78 -1.70 -4.58
C GLY A 56 -5.81 -0.52 -4.55
N ALA A 57 -5.35 -0.07 -5.70
CA ALA A 57 -4.40 1.04 -5.81
C ALA A 57 -5.13 2.33 -6.17
N GLU A 58 -5.11 3.30 -5.27
CA GLU A 58 -5.65 4.65 -5.48
C GLU A 58 -4.70 5.42 -6.39
N GLN A 59 -5.14 5.78 -7.59
CA GLN A 59 -4.31 6.47 -8.57
C GLN A 59 -4.54 7.97 -8.51
N GLU A 60 -3.61 8.70 -7.94
CA GLU A 60 -3.58 10.15 -8.04
C GLU A 60 -2.92 10.61 -9.35
N TYR A 61 -3.37 11.74 -9.87
CA TYR A 61 -2.88 12.32 -11.13
C TYR A 61 -3.24 13.80 -11.24
N PHE A 62 -2.51 14.53 -12.12
CA PHE A 62 -2.85 15.91 -12.46
C PHE A 62 -3.42 16.01 -13.86
N LEU A 63 -4.41 16.87 -14.03
CA LEU A 63 -4.90 17.30 -15.34
C LEU A 63 -4.53 18.76 -15.56
N VAL A 64 -3.83 19.02 -16.67
CA VAL A 64 -3.42 20.37 -17.07
C VAL A 64 -3.94 20.69 -18.46
N ASP A 65 -4.18 21.97 -18.75
CA ASP A 65 -4.60 22.40 -20.07
C ASP A 65 -3.55 22.08 -21.13
N LYS A 66 -3.95 21.43 -22.22
CA LYS A 66 -3.06 20.94 -23.27
C LYS A 66 -2.34 22.07 -24.00
N ALA A 67 -3.01 23.20 -24.24
CA ALA A 67 -2.41 24.33 -24.94
C ALA A 67 -1.35 25.04 -24.07
N LEU A 68 -1.62 25.14 -22.76
CA LEU A 68 -0.66 25.69 -21.82
C LEU A 68 0.53 24.74 -21.60
N TRP A 69 0.27 23.42 -21.47
CA TRP A 69 1.29 22.40 -21.37
C TRP A 69 2.25 22.44 -22.56
N ALA A 70 1.73 22.50 -23.78
CA ALA A 70 2.53 22.52 -25.00
C ALA A 70 3.50 23.73 -25.09
N ARG A 71 3.22 24.81 -24.36
CA ARG A 71 4.08 25.99 -24.28
C ARG A 71 5.19 25.88 -23.22
N ARG A 72 5.14 24.85 -22.37
CA ARG A 72 6.07 24.61 -21.27
C ARG A 72 6.97 23.42 -21.59
N ARG A 73 8.17 23.70 -22.08
CA ARG A 73 9.13 22.65 -22.48
C ARG A 73 9.54 21.76 -21.31
N ASP A 74 9.61 22.29 -20.11
CA ASP A 74 9.89 21.54 -18.87
C ASP A 74 8.79 20.53 -18.56
N LEU A 75 7.51 20.91 -18.66
CA LEU A 75 6.40 19.97 -18.52
C LEU A 75 6.38 18.90 -19.62
N VAL A 76 6.68 19.30 -20.85
CA VAL A 76 6.70 18.36 -22.01
C VAL A 76 7.82 17.34 -21.88
N LEU A 77 9.03 17.77 -21.47
CA LEU A 77 10.23 16.91 -21.44
C LEU A 77 10.40 16.17 -20.12
N CYS A 78 10.04 16.77 -19.00
CA CYS A 78 10.30 16.23 -17.66
C CYS A 78 9.04 15.84 -16.89
N GLY A 79 7.85 16.16 -17.39
CA GLY A 79 6.59 15.94 -16.66
C GLY A 79 6.40 16.85 -15.44
N ARG A 80 7.33 17.82 -15.22
CA ARG A 80 7.31 18.75 -14.08
C ARG A 80 7.82 20.13 -14.48
N THR A 81 7.40 21.15 -13.72
CA THR A 81 7.97 22.49 -13.83
C THR A 81 9.33 22.55 -13.16
N LEU A 82 10.32 23.11 -13.84
CA LEU A 82 11.68 23.32 -13.30
C LEU A 82 11.88 24.75 -12.81
N PHE A 83 11.18 25.71 -13.41
CA PHE A 83 11.26 27.13 -13.10
C PHE A 83 9.94 27.84 -13.40
N GLY A 84 9.81 29.07 -12.96
CA GLY A 84 8.62 29.91 -13.16
C GLY A 84 8.05 30.44 -11.86
N ALA A 85 7.07 31.33 -11.97
CA ALA A 85 6.37 31.87 -10.82
C ALA A 85 5.48 30.80 -10.15
N LYS A 86 5.26 30.96 -8.84
CA LYS A 86 4.27 30.16 -8.12
C LYS A 86 2.87 30.41 -8.68
N SER A 87 2.00 29.42 -8.54
CA SER A 87 0.59 29.58 -8.86
C SER A 87 -0.03 30.74 -8.05
N ALA A 88 -0.92 31.48 -8.69
CA ALA A 88 -1.67 32.54 -8.01
C ALA A 88 -2.64 31.99 -6.95
N LYS A 89 -3.14 30.76 -7.16
CA LYS A 89 -3.90 29.98 -6.19
C LYS A 89 -3.03 28.85 -5.67
N SER A 90 -3.05 28.63 -4.35
CA SER A 90 -2.38 27.55 -3.69
C SER A 90 -3.38 26.51 -3.18
N GLN A 91 -3.19 26.01 -1.99
CA GLN A 91 -3.98 24.94 -1.37
C GLN A 91 -4.68 25.47 -0.10
N GLU A 92 -5.03 26.74 -0.10
CA GLU A 92 -5.65 27.40 1.06
C GLU A 92 -6.94 26.68 1.45
N LEU A 93 -7.02 26.28 2.71
CA LEU A 93 -8.17 25.63 3.33
C LEU A 93 -8.65 24.36 2.59
N ASP A 94 -7.79 23.75 1.77
CA ASP A 94 -8.11 22.58 0.95
C ASP A 94 -9.38 22.75 0.07
N ASP A 95 -9.66 23.98 -0.35
CA ASP A 95 -10.89 24.37 -1.04
C ASP A 95 -11.05 23.63 -2.38
N HIS A 96 -9.95 23.26 -3.02
CA HIS A 96 -9.98 22.44 -4.23
C HIS A 96 -10.57 21.05 -3.96
N TYR A 97 -10.19 20.40 -2.89
CA TYR A 97 -10.68 19.08 -2.49
C TYR A 97 -12.20 19.07 -2.29
N TYR A 98 -12.72 20.08 -1.62
CA TYR A 98 -14.18 20.23 -1.35
C TYR A 98 -14.97 20.85 -2.48
N GLY A 99 -14.30 21.35 -3.52
CA GLY A 99 -14.95 22.03 -4.64
C GLY A 99 -15.63 21.09 -5.63
N THR A 100 -16.51 21.65 -6.45
CA THR A 100 -17.18 20.90 -7.54
C THR A 100 -16.20 20.56 -8.67
N LEU A 101 -16.43 19.44 -9.35
CA LEU A 101 -15.69 19.07 -10.54
C LEU A 101 -15.94 20.06 -11.69
N ASP A 102 -14.89 20.47 -12.37
CA ASP A 102 -14.99 21.19 -13.64
C ASP A 102 -15.70 20.33 -14.69
N THR A 103 -16.53 20.95 -15.53
CA THR A 103 -17.32 20.24 -16.54
C THR A 103 -16.43 19.42 -17.50
N ARG A 104 -15.26 19.96 -17.88
CA ARG A 104 -14.32 19.28 -18.76
C ARG A 104 -13.68 18.07 -18.08
N VAL A 105 -13.33 18.20 -16.80
CA VAL A 105 -12.81 17.11 -15.98
C VAL A 105 -13.87 16.02 -15.81
N LYS A 106 -15.11 16.39 -15.50
CA LYS A 106 -16.22 15.44 -15.39
C LYS A 106 -16.47 14.67 -16.68
N ALA A 107 -16.37 15.33 -17.83
CA ALA A 107 -16.51 14.67 -19.14
C ALA A 107 -15.36 13.68 -19.41
N PHE A 108 -14.13 14.04 -19.01
CA PHE A 108 -12.98 13.15 -19.07
C PHE A 108 -13.19 11.91 -18.18
N MET A 109 -13.55 12.07 -16.92
CA MET A 109 -13.81 10.97 -15.99
C MET A 109 -14.90 10.03 -16.53
N ALA A 110 -15.99 10.58 -17.03
CA ALA A 110 -17.08 9.79 -17.60
C ALA A 110 -16.67 9.01 -18.88
N GLU A 111 -15.75 9.52 -19.71
CA GLU A 111 -15.20 8.76 -20.84
C GLU A 111 -14.23 7.69 -20.35
N LEU A 112 -13.38 8.03 -19.38
CA LEU A 112 -12.43 7.09 -18.77
C LEU A 112 -13.15 5.88 -18.18
N ASP A 113 -14.19 6.10 -17.40
CA ASP A 113 -15.01 5.03 -16.83
C ASP A 113 -15.59 4.11 -17.90
N ARG A 114 -16.17 4.67 -18.97
CA ARG A 114 -16.75 3.86 -20.05
C ARG A 114 -15.70 2.98 -20.76
N GLU A 115 -14.50 3.51 -20.95
CA GLU A 115 -13.43 2.73 -21.58
C GLU A 115 -12.85 1.68 -20.61
N LEU A 116 -12.75 2.00 -19.32
CA LEU A 116 -12.33 1.05 -18.29
C LEU A 116 -13.34 -0.11 -18.14
N TRP A 117 -14.64 0.19 -18.16
CA TRP A 117 -15.70 -0.84 -18.06
C TRP A 117 -15.64 -1.85 -19.21
N LYS A 118 -15.28 -1.44 -20.41
CA LYS A 118 -15.09 -2.33 -21.55
C LYS A 118 -13.95 -3.33 -21.32
N LEU A 119 -13.02 -2.99 -20.43
CA LEU A 119 -11.87 -3.82 -20.05
C LEU A 119 -12.08 -4.57 -18.73
N GLY A 120 -13.26 -4.45 -18.12
CA GLY A 120 -13.58 -5.08 -16.84
C GLY A 120 -12.94 -4.39 -15.64
N VAL A 121 -12.53 -3.14 -15.78
CA VAL A 121 -11.98 -2.33 -14.69
C VAL A 121 -13.05 -1.35 -14.21
N PHE A 122 -13.31 -1.34 -12.90
CA PHE A 122 -14.33 -0.50 -12.30
C PHE A 122 -13.71 0.47 -11.30
N ALA A 123 -13.92 1.76 -11.52
CA ALA A 123 -13.66 2.78 -10.50
C ALA A 123 -14.74 2.71 -9.41
N LYS A 124 -14.30 2.81 -8.16
CA LYS A 124 -15.19 2.95 -7.00
C LYS A 124 -15.49 4.41 -6.73
N THR A 125 -14.47 5.25 -6.84
CA THR A 125 -14.56 6.70 -6.64
C THR A 125 -13.63 7.42 -7.61
N GLU A 126 -14.07 8.61 -8.02
CA GLU A 126 -13.27 9.61 -8.71
C GLU A 126 -13.58 10.98 -8.11
N HIS A 127 -12.57 11.72 -7.70
CA HIS A 127 -12.73 13.01 -7.05
C HIS A 127 -11.53 13.94 -7.24
N LYS A 128 -11.65 15.17 -6.75
CA LYS A 128 -10.56 16.14 -6.69
C LYS A 128 -9.69 15.84 -5.47
N GLU A 129 -8.40 16.09 -5.65
CA GLU A 129 -7.42 16.11 -4.58
C GLU A 129 -7.08 17.55 -4.14
N VAL A 130 -6.23 17.71 -3.13
CA VAL A 130 -5.95 19.00 -2.49
C VAL A 130 -5.27 19.99 -3.43
N ALA A 131 -4.31 19.54 -4.24
CA ALA A 131 -3.62 20.45 -5.15
C ALA A 131 -4.49 20.84 -6.34
N PRO A 132 -4.42 22.11 -6.80
CA PRO A 132 -5.14 22.54 -7.99
C PRO A 132 -4.82 21.69 -9.22
N GLY A 133 -5.87 21.14 -9.84
CA GLY A 133 -5.75 20.24 -10.99
C GLY A 133 -5.41 18.80 -10.64
N GLN A 134 -5.29 18.45 -9.36
CA GLN A 134 -5.06 17.08 -8.89
C GLN A 134 -6.39 16.35 -8.69
N HIS A 135 -6.38 15.07 -9.04
CA HIS A 135 -7.52 14.17 -8.96
C HIS A 135 -7.07 12.78 -8.56
N GLU A 136 -8.01 11.97 -8.12
CA GLU A 136 -7.80 10.56 -7.78
C GLU A 136 -8.85 9.67 -8.44
N LEU A 137 -8.43 8.47 -8.81
CA LEU A 137 -9.28 7.34 -9.17
C LEU A 137 -8.95 6.17 -8.27
N ALA A 138 -9.91 5.71 -7.49
CA ALA A 138 -9.80 4.50 -6.69
C ALA A 138 -10.58 3.35 -7.35
N PRO A 139 -9.92 2.28 -7.82
CA PRO A 139 -10.59 1.13 -8.41
C PRO A 139 -11.19 0.21 -7.35
N VAL A 140 -12.12 -0.63 -7.76
CA VAL A 140 -12.54 -1.79 -6.98
C VAL A 140 -11.34 -2.74 -6.86
N PHE A 141 -11.06 -3.22 -5.65
CA PHE A 141 -9.94 -4.13 -5.39
C PHE A 141 -10.10 -5.47 -6.10
N SER A 142 -8.98 -6.11 -6.42
CA SER A 142 -8.92 -7.44 -7.03
C SER A 142 -7.64 -8.15 -6.59
N GLY A 143 -7.44 -9.40 -7.01
CA GLY A 143 -6.19 -10.10 -6.74
C GLY A 143 -4.98 -9.31 -7.26
N ALA A 144 -3.87 -9.30 -6.51
CA ALA A 144 -2.71 -8.44 -6.74
C ALA A 144 -2.21 -8.43 -8.20
N ASN A 145 -2.23 -9.57 -8.87
CA ASN A 145 -1.84 -9.66 -10.29
C ASN A 145 -2.82 -8.89 -11.20
N SER A 146 -4.12 -9.08 -11.03
CA SER A 146 -5.13 -8.36 -11.82
C SER A 146 -5.16 -6.88 -11.50
N ALA A 147 -5.05 -6.52 -10.21
CA ALA A 147 -4.98 -5.12 -9.78
C ALA A 147 -3.78 -4.38 -10.41
N THR A 148 -2.64 -5.05 -10.52
CA THR A 148 -1.44 -4.50 -11.19
C THR A 148 -1.69 -4.26 -12.68
N ASP A 149 -2.27 -5.22 -13.38
CA ASP A 149 -2.64 -5.07 -14.79
C ASP A 149 -3.67 -3.93 -14.98
N HIS A 150 -4.70 -3.90 -14.13
CA HIS A 150 -5.73 -2.85 -14.15
C HIS A 150 -5.13 -1.46 -13.95
N ASN A 151 -4.19 -1.30 -13.01
CA ASN A 151 -3.54 -0.02 -12.77
C ASN A 151 -2.74 0.45 -14.00
N GLN A 152 -2.04 -0.45 -14.71
CA GLN A 152 -1.35 -0.10 -15.96
C GLN A 152 -2.34 0.36 -17.05
N LEU A 153 -3.49 -0.31 -17.16
CA LEU A 153 -4.55 0.08 -18.09
C LEU A 153 -5.14 1.45 -17.74
N ILE A 154 -5.39 1.71 -16.45
CA ILE A 154 -5.87 3.01 -15.96
C ILE A 154 -4.91 4.12 -16.37
N MET A 155 -3.61 3.96 -16.07
CA MET A 155 -2.58 4.95 -16.40
C MET A 155 -2.48 5.23 -17.90
N GLU A 156 -2.57 4.19 -18.72
CA GLU A 156 -2.51 4.32 -20.17
C GLU A 156 -3.76 5.02 -20.72
N LEU A 157 -4.95 4.63 -20.27
CA LEU A 157 -6.19 5.26 -20.71
C LEU A 157 -6.30 6.71 -20.26
N MET A 158 -5.87 7.06 -19.06
CA MET A 158 -5.80 8.46 -18.61
C MET A 158 -4.99 9.32 -19.57
N LYS A 159 -3.81 8.84 -19.99
CA LYS A 159 -2.96 9.56 -20.97
C LYS A 159 -3.58 9.67 -22.35
N ARG A 160 -4.33 8.65 -22.79
CA ARG A 160 -4.97 8.64 -24.13
C ARG A 160 -6.24 9.47 -24.19
N ILE A 161 -7.01 9.51 -23.10
CA ILE A 161 -8.32 10.17 -23.09
C ILE A 161 -8.20 11.66 -22.76
N ALA A 162 -7.30 12.06 -21.86
CA ALA A 162 -7.13 13.47 -21.48
C ALA A 162 -6.95 14.42 -22.69
N PRO A 163 -6.15 14.08 -23.73
CA PRO A 163 -6.00 14.94 -24.90
C PRO A 163 -7.27 15.15 -25.73
N LYS A 164 -8.23 14.24 -25.68
CA LYS A 164 -9.53 14.39 -26.36
C LYS A 164 -10.38 15.46 -25.70
N HIS A 165 -10.16 15.69 -24.41
CA HIS A 165 -10.82 16.74 -23.62
C HIS A 165 -9.97 18.01 -23.50
N GLY A 166 -8.96 18.19 -24.36
CA GLY A 166 -8.08 19.36 -24.34
C GLY A 166 -7.17 19.46 -23.11
N MET A 167 -6.89 18.34 -22.47
CA MET A 167 -6.05 18.25 -21.28
C MET A 167 -4.87 17.29 -21.49
N VAL A 168 -3.93 17.28 -20.56
CA VAL A 168 -2.84 16.31 -20.46
C VAL A 168 -2.84 15.75 -19.05
N CYS A 169 -2.79 14.43 -18.94
CA CYS A 169 -2.64 13.75 -17.66
C CYS A 169 -1.15 13.65 -17.31
N LEU A 170 -0.76 14.19 -16.15
CA LEU A 170 0.58 14.08 -15.60
C LEU A 170 0.56 13.05 -14.47
N LEU A 171 1.43 12.06 -14.59
CA LEU A 171 1.65 11.03 -13.57
C LEU A 171 2.96 11.23 -12.82
N HIS A 172 3.69 12.31 -13.08
CA HIS A 172 4.88 12.65 -12.31
C HIS A 172 4.49 12.91 -10.84
N GLU A 173 5.24 12.38 -9.88
CA GLU A 173 4.91 12.43 -8.47
C GLU A 173 4.92 13.86 -7.89
N LYS A 174 5.72 14.75 -8.45
CA LYS A 174 5.84 16.15 -8.01
C LYS A 174 5.91 17.09 -9.20
N PRO A 175 4.81 17.29 -9.94
CA PRO A 175 4.86 18.12 -11.14
C PRO A 175 5.01 19.61 -10.83
N PHE A 176 4.58 20.04 -9.64
CA PHE A 176 4.65 21.45 -9.22
C PHE A 176 5.29 21.57 -7.84
N ALA A 177 6.39 22.29 -7.75
CA ALA A 177 7.06 22.57 -6.48
C ALA A 177 6.15 23.37 -5.54
N GLY A 178 6.13 23.00 -4.26
CA GLY A 178 5.31 23.67 -3.24
C GLY A 178 3.82 23.29 -3.24
N MET A 179 3.39 22.39 -4.13
CA MET A 179 2.04 21.79 -4.13
C MET A 179 2.13 20.33 -3.67
N ASN A 180 1.00 19.73 -3.27
CA ASN A 180 0.95 18.31 -3.01
C ASN A 180 1.43 17.51 -4.21
N GLY A 181 2.06 16.37 -3.94
CA GLY A 181 2.45 15.41 -4.96
C GLY A 181 1.41 14.32 -5.14
N SER A 182 1.57 13.51 -6.18
CA SER A 182 0.70 12.38 -6.48
C SER A 182 1.35 11.04 -6.16
N GLY A 183 0.64 10.18 -5.46
CA GLY A 183 1.03 8.83 -5.12
C GLY A 183 0.06 7.78 -5.64
N LYS A 184 0.29 6.56 -5.15
CA LYS A 184 -0.64 5.43 -5.24
C LYS A 184 -0.73 4.80 -3.87
N HIS A 185 -1.82 4.99 -3.18
CA HIS A 185 -2.04 4.27 -1.94
C HIS A 185 -2.37 2.82 -2.27
N ASN A 186 -1.45 1.92 -1.96
CA ASN A 186 -1.59 0.50 -2.23
C ASN A 186 -2.32 -0.18 -1.07
N ASN A 187 -3.63 -0.30 -1.18
CA ASN A 187 -4.47 -1.00 -0.20
C ASN A 187 -4.29 -2.51 -0.40
N TRP A 188 -3.69 -3.18 0.58
CA TRP A 188 -3.34 -4.59 0.53
C TRP A 188 -4.03 -5.39 1.63
N SER A 189 -4.57 -6.55 1.29
CA SER A 189 -5.18 -7.49 2.24
C SER A 189 -5.03 -8.93 1.74
N LEU A 190 -5.52 -9.88 2.55
CA LEU A 190 -5.54 -11.31 2.23
C LEU A 190 -6.98 -11.81 2.21
N SER A 191 -7.38 -12.46 1.11
CA SER A 191 -8.73 -13.00 0.94
C SER A 191 -8.69 -14.48 0.63
N THR A 192 -9.63 -15.23 1.20
CA THR A 192 -9.86 -16.63 0.87
C THR A 192 -10.57 -16.76 -0.48
N GLU A 193 -10.69 -17.98 -1.00
CA GLU A 193 -11.48 -18.30 -2.20
C GLU A 193 -12.96 -17.99 -2.04
N SER A 194 -13.50 -18.03 -0.81
CA SER A 194 -14.88 -17.65 -0.50
C SER A 194 -15.11 -16.15 -0.43
N GLY A 195 -14.03 -15.35 -0.49
CA GLY A 195 -14.06 -13.88 -0.35
C GLY A 195 -14.00 -13.40 1.11
N GLU A 196 -13.75 -14.28 2.07
CA GLU A 196 -13.47 -13.87 3.45
C GLU A 196 -12.17 -13.10 3.49
N ASN A 197 -12.17 -11.95 4.19
CA ASN A 197 -10.97 -11.15 4.41
C ASN A 197 -10.31 -11.57 5.73
N LEU A 198 -9.12 -12.13 5.66
CA LEU A 198 -8.38 -12.63 6.81
C LEU A 198 -7.83 -11.52 7.72
N LEU A 199 -7.74 -10.28 7.23
CA LEU A 199 -7.39 -9.09 8.01
C LEU A 199 -8.63 -8.37 8.57
N ASN A 200 -9.79 -9.00 8.56
CA ASN A 200 -10.97 -8.46 9.23
C ASN A 200 -10.91 -8.80 10.72
N PRO A 201 -10.80 -7.79 11.62
CA PRO A 201 -10.71 -8.02 13.05
C PRO A 201 -11.97 -8.65 13.65
N GLY A 202 -13.11 -8.55 12.95
CA GLY A 202 -14.40 -8.97 13.48
C GLY A 202 -15.01 -7.97 14.47
N LYS A 203 -15.97 -8.44 15.27
CA LYS A 203 -16.64 -7.61 16.28
C LYS A 203 -15.82 -7.49 17.56
N GLU A 204 -15.10 -8.52 17.91
CA GLU A 204 -14.27 -8.62 19.12
C GLU A 204 -12.83 -8.96 18.67
N PRO A 205 -12.02 -7.93 18.33
CA PRO A 205 -10.66 -8.16 17.81
C PRO A 205 -9.74 -8.90 18.80
N SER A 206 -9.91 -8.68 20.11
CA SER A 206 -9.11 -9.31 21.16
C SER A 206 -9.32 -10.83 21.27
N GLU A 207 -10.46 -11.34 20.79
CA GLU A 207 -10.78 -12.76 20.80
C GLU A 207 -10.40 -13.44 19.48
N ASN A 208 -10.09 -12.66 18.43
CA ASN A 208 -9.74 -13.18 17.12
C ASN A 208 -8.24 -13.48 17.02
N THR A 209 -7.81 -14.58 17.62
CA THR A 209 -6.39 -14.98 17.67
C THR A 209 -5.77 -15.09 16.28
N LEU A 210 -6.50 -15.60 15.27
CA LEU A 210 -5.99 -15.70 13.90
C LEU A 210 -5.71 -14.30 13.30
N PHE A 211 -6.63 -13.37 13.47
CA PHE A 211 -6.44 -11.99 13.03
C PHE A 211 -5.22 -11.34 13.71
N LEU A 212 -5.12 -11.46 15.05
CA LEU A 212 -4.00 -10.90 15.81
C LEU A 212 -2.66 -11.52 15.41
N LEU A 213 -2.64 -12.81 15.09
CA LEU A 213 -1.47 -13.51 14.59
C LEU A 213 -1.04 -12.98 13.23
N LEU A 214 -1.98 -12.79 12.30
CA LEU A 214 -1.73 -12.23 10.98
C LEU A 214 -1.29 -10.76 11.06
N LEU A 215 -1.92 -9.96 11.92
CA LEU A 215 -1.51 -8.58 12.21
C LEU A 215 -0.06 -8.53 12.70
N THR A 216 0.28 -9.40 13.65
CA THR A 216 1.64 -9.49 14.20
C THR A 216 2.65 -9.92 13.13
N ALA A 217 2.29 -10.87 12.27
CA ALA A 217 3.16 -11.30 11.16
C ALA A 217 3.46 -10.14 10.19
N VAL A 218 2.46 -9.31 9.89
CA VAL A 218 2.68 -8.11 9.04
C VAL A 218 3.57 -7.10 9.74
N ILE A 219 3.36 -6.82 11.03
CA ILE A 219 4.19 -5.89 11.80
C ILE A 219 5.65 -6.39 11.84
N ALA A 220 5.86 -7.66 12.13
CA ALA A 220 7.19 -8.27 12.16
C ALA A 220 7.87 -8.19 10.79
N ALA A 221 7.17 -8.54 9.71
CA ALA A 221 7.68 -8.47 8.35
C ALA A 221 8.12 -7.05 7.95
N VAL A 222 7.30 -6.06 8.28
CA VAL A 222 7.60 -4.65 7.95
C VAL A 222 8.77 -4.12 8.77
N ASP A 223 8.93 -4.53 10.03
CA ASP A 223 10.06 -4.13 10.87
C ASP A 223 11.37 -4.80 10.44
N ASP A 224 11.34 -6.10 10.18
CA ASP A 224 12.52 -6.86 9.75
C ASP A 224 13.04 -6.37 8.38
N HIS A 225 12.14 -5.95 7.47
CA HIS A 225 12.45 -5.59 6.09
C HIS A 225 12.03 -4.16 5.71
N GLN A 226 12.09 -3.22 6.66
CA GLN A 226 11.69 -1.83 6.43
C GLN A 226 12.44 -1.16 5.27
N ASP A 227 13.68 -1.54 5.03
CA ASP A 227 14.52 -1.07 3.93
C ASP A 227 14.05 -1.60 2.56
N LEU A 228 13.65 -2.87 2.46
CA LEU A 228 13.05 -3.43 1.25
C LEU A 228 11.67 -2.83 0.97
N ILE A 229 10.87 -2.59 2.00
CA ILE A 229 9.59 -1.88 1.87
C ILE A 229 9.83 -0.47 1.31
N ARG A 230 10.81 0.28 1.85
CA ARG A 230 11.20 1.60 1.32
C ARG A 230 11.72 1.51 -0.11
N PHE A 231 12.55 0.52 -0.41
CA PHE A 231 13.09 0.29 -1.75
C PHE A 231 11.99 0.05 -2.79
N SER A 232 10.92 -0.65 -2.44
CA SER A 232 9.80 -0.92 -3.34
C SER A 232 9.06 0.34 -3.84
N ALA A 233 9.26 1.48 -3.19
CA ALA A 233 8.70 2.78 -3.56
C ALA A 233 9.75 3.75 -4.12
N CYS A 234 10.91 3.24 -4.55
CA CYS A 234 12.01 4.06 -5.04
C CYS A 234 11.78 4.57 -6.46
N SER A 235 11.86 5.87 -6.62
CA SER A 235 12.14 6.56 -7.88
C SER A 235 12.59 7.98 -7.56
N TYR A 236 13.38 8.58 -8.46
CA TYR A 236 13.88 9.93 -8.24
C TYR A 236 12.75 10.96 -8.10
N SER A 237 11.68 10.79 -8.87
CA SER A 237 10.51 11.69 -8.83
C SER A 237 9.69 11.51 -7.55
N ASN A 238 9.65 10.30 -7.01
CA ASN A 238 8.99 10.03 -5.74
C ASN A 238 9.80 10.57 -4.55
N ASP A 239 11.12 10.59 -4.61
CA ASP A 239 11.97 11.23 -3.59
C ASP A 239 11.66 12.74 -3.46
N LEU A 240 11.20 13.39 -4.53
CA LEU A 240 10.75 14.79 -4.49
C LEU A 240 9.39 14.97 -3.79
N ARG A 241 8.61 13.90 -3.68
CA ARG A 241 7.28 13.89 -3.04
C ARG A 241 7.36 13.49 -1.57
N LEU A 242 8.11 12.45 -1.24
CA LEU A 242 8.17 11.88 0.11
C LEU A 242 8.61 12.90 1.17
N GLY A 243 7.99 12.82 2.35
CA GLY A 243 8.26 13.71 3.46
C GLY A 243 7.73 15.15 3.30
N GLN A 244 6.92 15.38 2.28
CA GLN A 244 6.20 16.63 2.06
C GLN A 244 4.70 16.45 2.29
N THR A 245 3.94 17.53 2.31
CA THR A 245 2.50 17.53 2.56
C THR A 245 1.78 16.35 1.87
N GLU A 246 1.05 15.58 2.65
CA GLU A 246 0.27 14.38 2.25
C GLU A 246 1.07 13.19 1.70
N ALA A 247 2.39 13.23 1.78
CA ALA A 247 3.23 12.09 1.44
C ALA A 247 4.05 11.66 2.67
N PRO A 248 4.05 10.36 3.05
CA PRO A 248 4.75 9.91 4.23
C PRO A 248 6.26 10.18 4.13
N PRO A 249 6.96 10.35 5.26
CA PRO A 249 8.42 10.46 5.27
C PRO A 249 9.07 9.14 4.83
N ALA A 250 10.35 9.19 4.54
CA ALA A 250 11.14 8.03 4.12
C ALA A 250 11.46 7.03 5.26
N ILE A 251 10.84 7.20 6.42
CA ILE A 251 10.93 6.29 7.57
C ILE A 251 9.71 5.39 7.54
N ILE A 252 9.93 4.09 7.47
CA ILE A 252 8.82 3.12 7.56
C ILE A 252 8.35 3.06 9.01
N SER A 253 7.05 3.24 9.23
CA SER A 253 6.35 2.98 10.49
C SER A 253 4.98 2.38 10.21
N VAL A 254 4.45 1.65 11.17
CA VAL A 254 3.15 0.99 11.08
C VAL A 254 2.17 1.67 12.03
N PHE A 255 1.03 2.09 11.50
CA PHE A 255 -0.10 2.56 12.29
C PHE A 255 -1.15 1.45 12.39
N ILE A 256 -1.59 1.13 13.59
CA ILE A 256 -2.64 0.11 13.83
C ILE A 256 -3.90 0.68 14.53
N GLY A 257 -3.88 1.93 14.92
CA GLY A 257 -4.95 2.58 15.67
C GLY A 257 -4.87 2.30 17.17
N ASP A 258 -5.61 3.09 17.94
CA ASP A 258 -5.52 3.07 19.42
C ASP A 258 -6.08 1.76 19.99
N GLU A 259 -7.25 1.29 19.52
CA GLU A 259 -7.89 0.06 20.01
C GLU A 259 -7.00 -1.16 19.85
N LEU A 260 -6.43 -1.38 18.65
CA LEU A 260 -5.52 -2.51 18.42
C LEU A 260 -4.20 -2.34 19.17
N GLY A 261 -3.70 -1.11 19.31
CA GLY A 261 -2.53 -0.81 20.13
C GLY A 261 -2.73 -1.21 21.58
N GLU A 262 -3.86 -0.83 22.18
CA GLU A 262 -4.21 -1.20 23.56
C GLU A 262 -4.39 -2.72 23.73
N ILE A 263 -5.02 -3.40 22.74
CA ILE A 263 -5.16 -4.87 22.76
C ILE A 263 -3.78 -5.52 22.76
N MET A 264 -2.89 -5.11 21.85
CA MET A 264 -1.56 -5.69 21.73
C MET A 264 -0.68 -5.41 22.96
N ASP A 265 -0.75 -4.21 23.53
CA ASP A 265 -0.04 -3.86 24.76
C ASP A 265 -0.55 -4.65 25.97
N THR A 266 -1.86 -4.90 26.04
CA THR A 266 -2.49 -5.70 27.09
C THR A 266 -2.05 -7.17 27.00
N ILE A 267 -2.00 -7.74 25.80
CA ILE A 267 -1.48 -9.10 25.56
C ILE A 267 0.00 -9.20 25.96
N CYS A 268 0.81 -8.19 25.63
CA CYS A 268 2.21 -8.15 26.05
C CYS A 268 2.37 -8.10 27.56
N ALA A 269 1.50 -7.40 28.28
CA ALA A 269 1.47 -7.37 29.72
C ALA A 269 0.99 -8.68 30.36
N GLY A 270 0.53 -9.65 29.57
CA GLY A 270 0.00 -10.94 30.05
C GLY A 270 -1.38 -10.84 30.70
N ASN A 271 -2.13 -9.82 30.35
CA ASN A 271 -3.47 -9.55 30.84
C ASN A 271 -4.54 -9.87 29.79
N ASP A 272 -5.77 -10.10 30.21
CA ASP A 272 -6.91 -10.17 29.33
C ASP A 272 -7.42 -8.76 29.02
N TYR A 273 -7.65 -8.48 27.75
CA TYR A 273 -8.19 -7.20 27.32
C TYR A 273 -9.67 -7.10 27.71
N SER A 274 -10.00 -6.06 28.42
CA SER A 274 -11.40 -5.71 28.75
C SER A 274 -11.72 -4.44 27.94
N ARG A 275 -12.68 -4.56 27.04
CA ARG A 275 -13.07 -3.47 26.15
C ARG A 275 -13.50 -2.24 26.95
N ALA A 276 -12.83 -1.11 26.70
CA ALA A 276 -13.30 0.18 27.18
C ALA A 276 -14.63 0.54 26.49
N GLU A 277 -15.52 1.28 27.18
CA GLU A 277 -16.77 1.74 26.57
C GLU A 277 -16.49 2.47 25.25
N GLN A 278 -17.18 2.07 24.20
CA GLN A 278 -17.05 2.70 22.89
C GLN A 278 -17.35 4.20 22.99
N GLN A 279 -16.41 5.02 22.62
CA GLN A 279 -16.61 6.46 22.56
C GLN A 279 -17.46 6.80 21.34
N PHE A 280 -18.60 7.44 21.59
CA PHE A 280 -19.46 7.98 20.54
C PHE A 280 -19.33 9.50 20.53
N ILE A 281 -19.12 10.05 19.36
CA ILE A 281 -19.18 11.50 19.14
C ILE A 281 -20.66 11.87 19.00
N SER A 282 -21.16 12.68 19.93
CA SER A 282 -22.49 13.30 19.82
C SER A 282 -22.33 14.71 19.27
N MET A 283 -22.98 14.98 18.16
CA MET A 283 -23.00 16.33 17.55
C MET A 283 -23.91 17.32 18.30
N GLY A 284 -24.56 16.89 19.39
CA GLY A 284 -25.44 17.74 20.18
C GLY A 284 -26.76 18.13 19.49
N VAL A 285 -27.09 17.49 18.37
CA VAL A 285 -28.31 17.72 17.59
C VAL A 285 -29.08 16.40 17.50
N GLU A 286 -30.34 16.40 17.94
CA GLU A 286 -31.18 15.18 17.99
C GLU A 286 -31.39 14.52 16.61
N ALA A 287 -31.38 15.32 15.53
CA ALA A 287 -31.55 14.82 14.17
C ALA A 287 -30.30 14.11 13.59
N MET A 288 -29.16 14.17 14.26
CA MET A 288 -27.92 13.53 13.82
C MET A 288 -27.65 12.24 14.59
N PRO A 289 -27.32 11.14 13.89
CA PRO A 289 -26.94 9.90 14.55
C PRO A 289 -25.67 10.10 15.38
N ARG A 290 -25.55 9.35 16.47
CA ARG A 290 -24.27 9.20 17.16
C ARG A 290 -23.32 8.45 16.26
N VAL A 291 -22.16 9.03 16.01
CA VAL A 291 -21.12 8.43 15.18
C VAL A 291 -20.06 7.82 16.10
N LYS A 292 -19.67 6.58 15.81
CA LYS A 292 -18.53 5.94 16.50
C LYS A 292 -17.29 6.79 16.25
N ALA A 293 -16.50 7.05 17.29
CA ALA A 293 -15.20 7.70 17.11
C ALA A 293 -14.35 6.84 16.18
N ASP A 294 -13.81 7.49 15.15
CA ASP A 294 -12.99 6.82 14.16
C ASP A 294 -11.52 6.85 14.61
N ASN A 295 -10.95 5.67 14.79
CA ASN A 295 -9.57 5.49 15.25
C ASN A 295 -8.59 5.35 14.06
N THR A 296 -9.01 5.66 12.83
CA THR A 296 -8.12 5.62 11.68
C THR A 296 -7.16 6.81 11.65
N ASP A 297 -5.96 6.62 11.07
CA ASP A 297 -5.00 7.72 10.85
C ASP A 297 -5.54 8.70 9.80
N ARG A 298 -6.38 9.62 10.24
CA ARG A 298 -6.97 10.66 9.36
C ARG A 298 -5.94 11.66 8.86
N ASN A 299 -4.85 11.85 9.58
CA ASN A 299 -3.78 12.75 9.16
C ASN A 299 -2.93 12.15 8.04
N ARG A 300 -3.12 10.85 7.74
CA ARG A 300 -2.47 10.11 6.65
C ARG A 300 -0.94 10.27 6.63
N THR A 301 -0.34 10.38 7.81
CA THR A 301 1.10 10.61 7.93
C THR A 301 1.91 9.32 7.95
N SER A 302 1.29 8.20 8.35
CA SER A 302 1.96 6.90 8.46
C SER A 302 2.15 6.27 7.08
N PRO A 303 3.34 5.78 6.75
CA PRO A 303 3.62 5.17 5.45
C PRO A 303 2.94 3.81 5.27
N PHE A 304 2.66 3.09 6.36
CA PHE A 304 2.02 1.78 6.35
C PHE A 304 0.95 1.73 7.44
N ALA A 305 -0.32 1.85 7.07
CA ALA A 305 -1.41 2.02 8.02
C ALA A 305 -2.45 0.91 7.90
N PHE A 306 -2.86 0.33 9.04
CA PHE A 306 -4.02 -0.54 9.10
C PHE A 306 -5.31 0.30 9.11
N THR A 307 -6.17 0.06 8.14
CA THR A 307 -7.40 0.85 7.91
C THR A 307 -8.66 -0.03 8.00
N GLY A 308 -8.77 -0.76 9.11
CA GLY A 308 -9.95 -1.53 9.48
C GLY A 308 -9.99 -2.98 9.00
N ASN A 309 -9.54 -3.29 7.81
CA ASN A 309 -9.48 -4.66 7.27
C ASN A 309 -8.42 -4.85 6.19
N LYS A 310 -7.48 -3.92 6.11
CA LYS A 310 -6.41 -3.91 5.12
C LYS A 310 -5.28 -3.01 5.60
N PHE A 311 -4.10 -3.20 5.03
CA PHE A 311 -3.01 -2.25 5.16
C PHE A 311 -2.95 -1.34 3.92
N GLU A 312 -2.75 -0.07 4.16
CA GLU A 312 -2.56 0.95 3.16
C GLU A 312 -1.10 1.38 3.14
N PHE A 313 -0.38 1.01 2.07
CA PHE A 313 0.98 1.43 1.83
C PHE A 313 0.98 2.70 0.98
N ARG A 314 1.31 3.83 1.57
CA ARG A 314 1.12 5.18 1.03
C ARG A 314 2.33 5.74 0.29
N MET A 315 3.46 5.02 0.27
CA MET A 315 4.70 5.52 -0.32
C MET A 315 4.80 5.40 -1.85
N PRO A 316 4.21 4.40 -2.54
CA PRO A 316 4.38 4.28 -3.98
C PRO A 316 4.00 5.55 -4.74
N GLY A 317 4.83 5.92 -5.72
CA GLY A 317 4.59 7.10 -6.55
C GLY A 317 3.57 6.86 -7.66
N SER A 318 2.91 7.92 -8.10
CA SER A 318 1.84 7.85 -9.12
C SER A 318 2.30 7.32 -10.47
N ALA A 319 3.56 7.51 -10.87
CA ALA A 319 4.12 6.98 -12.10
C ALA A 319 4.58 5.52 -12.00
N GLN A 320 4.77 4.99 -10.78
CA GLN A 320 5.32 3.66 -10.57
C GLN A 320 4.31 2.55 -10.88
N SER A 321 4.82 1.34 -11.16
CA SER A 321 4.02 0.12 -11.09
C SER A 321 3.83 -0.29 -9.64
N ILE A 322 2.65 -0.76 -9.28
CA ILE A 322 2.41 -1.35 -7.96
C ILE A 322 3.00 -2.76 -7.81
N ALA A 323 3.57 -3.32 -8.88
CA ALA A 323 4.18 -4.63 -8.83
C ALA A 323 5.28 -4.71 -7.77
N ASP A 324 6.19 -3.73 -7.72
CA ASP A 324 7.31 -3.72 -6.78
C ASP A 324 6.84 -3.74 -5.33
N ALA A 325 5.89 -2.87 -4.99
CA ALA A 325 5.31 -2.84 -3.64
C ALA A 325 4.68 -4.19 -3.26
N ASN A 326 3.90 -4.78 -4.18
CA ASN A 326 3.22 -6.04 -3.89
C ASN A 326 4.16 -7.25 -3.89
N ILE A 327 5.21 -7.27 -4.73
CA ILE A 327 6.25 -8.30 -4.68
C ILE A 327 6.90 -8.31 -3.29
N VAL A 328 7.34 -7.14 -2.83
CA VAL A 328 8.04 -7.03 -1.54
C VAL A 328 7.10 -7.36 -0.39
N ILE A 329 5.92 -6.74 -0.30
CA ILE A 329 4.96 -6.98 0.78
C ILE A 329 4.60 -8.47 0.86
N ASN A 330 4.21 -9.09 -0.25
CA ASN A 330 3.86 -10.50 -0.28
C ASN A 330 5.02 -11.39 0.19
N THR A 331 6.25 -11.07 -0.22
CA THR A 331 7.44 -11.88 0.08
C THR A 331 7.81 -11.79 1.56
N VAL A 332 7.92 -10.58 2.11
CA VAL A 332 8.34 -10.40 3.50
C VAL A 332 7.26 -10.89 4.49
N VAL A 333 5.98 -10.70 4.15
CA VAL A 333 4.89 -11.22 4.97
C VAL A 333 4.82 -12.74 4.90
N ALA A 334 5.05 -13.34 3.74
CA ALA A 334 5.12 -14.79 3.61
C ALA A 334 6.27 -15.39 4.44
N GLU A 335 7.43 -14.73 4.50
CA GLU A 335 8.55 -15.17 5.33
C GLU A 335 8.18 -15.16 6.82
N ALA A 336 7.57 -14.08 7.30
CA ALA A 336 7.10 -14.01 8.70
C ALA A 336 6.04 -15.09 8.99
N MET A 337 5.10 -15.31 8.06
CA MET A 337 4.11 -16.38 8.19
C MET A 337 4.73 -17.76 8.21
N ALA A 338 5.78 -18.02 7.42
CA ALA A 338 6.52 -19.28 7.44
C ALA A 338 7.12 -19.55 8.80
N ARG A 339 7.81 -18.55 9.38
CA ARG A 339 8.39 -18.65 10.75
C ARG A 339 7.30 -18.95 11.79
N PHE A 340 6.16 -18.29 11.68
CA PHE A 340 5.04 -18.50 12.60
C PHE A 340 4.41 -19.89 12.42
N ALA A 341 4.24 -20.33 11.18
CA ALA A 341 3.72 -21.66 10.88
C ALA A 341 4.65 -22.77 11.41
N ASP A 342 5.99 -22.62 11.25
CA ASP A 342 6.96 -23.56 11.77
C ASP A 342 6.81 -23.79 13.28
N VAL A 343 6.57 -22.74 14.06
CA VAL A 343 6.32 -22.84 15.50
C VAL A 343 4.98 -23.53 15.79
N LEU A 344 3.93 -23.11 15.08
CA LEU A 344 2.57 -23.61 15.37
C LEU A 344 2.37 -25.06 14.92
N GLU A 345 2.93 -25.49 13.81
CA GLU A 345 2.81 -26.86 13.31
C GLU A 345 3.33 -27.88 14.33
N HIS A 346 4.34 -27.52 15.11
CA HIS A 346 4.96 -28.41 16.12
C HIS A 346 4.40 -28.24 17.54
N ALA A 347 3.55 -27.24 17.79
CA ALA A 347 2.99 -27.00 19.10
C ALA A 347 1.87 -28.01 19.46
N GLU A 348 1.86 -28.51 20.70
CA GLU A 348 0.79 -29.37 21.21
C GLU A 348 -0.52 -28.59 21.42
N ASN A 349 -0.41 -27.38 22.00
CA ASN A 349 -1.52 -26.47 22.19
C ASN A 349 -1.36 -25.25 21.27
N LYS A 350 -2.06 -25.28 20.13
CA LYS A 350 -1.96 -24.28 19.07
C LYS A 350 -2.38 -22.87 19.55
N GLU A 351 -3.46 -22.79 20.28
CA GLU A 351 -4.01 -21.51 20.78
C GLU A 351 -3.05 -20.84 21.76
N GLN A 352 -2.50 -21.61 22.70
CA GLN A 352 -1.51 -21.07 23.64
C GLN A 352 -0.24 -20.64 22.93
N ALA A 353 0.26 -21.46 22.01
CA ALA A 353 1.46 -21.15 21.23
C ALA A 353 1.26 -19.90 20.36
N ALA A 354 0.08 -19.72 19.78
CA ALA A 354 -0.25 -18.53 18.99
C ALA A 354 -0.24 -17.27 19.87
N ARG A 355 -0.82 -17.31 21.07
CA ARG A 355 -0.81 -16.19 22.03
C ARG A 355 0.61 -15.84 22.49
N GLU A 356 1.43 -16.85 22.76
CA GLU A 356 2.84 -16.64 23.12
C GLU A 356 3.63 -16.04 21.95
N LEU A 357 3.38 -16.51 20.75
CA LEU A 357 4.02 -16.00 19.53
C LEU A 357 3.62 -14.54 19.26
N ILE A 358 2.32 -14.22 19.33
CA ILE A 358 1.84 -12.84 19.24
C ILE A 358 2.56 -11.94 20.24
N ARG A 359 2.60 -12.36 21.49
CA ARG A 359 3.26 -11.59 22.56
C ARG A 359 4.74 -11.36 22.27
N SER A 360 5.50 -12.42 22.03
CA SER A 360 6.96 -12.35 21.85
C SER A 360 7.36 -11.57 20.59
N GLU A 361 6.65 -11.80 19.49
CA GLU A 361 6.97 -11.12 18.23
C GLU A 361 6.52 -9.65 18.26
N TYR A 362 5.36 -9.34 18.83
CA TYR A 362 4.96 -7.94 18.98
C TYR A 362 5.91 -7.16 19.90
N GLU A 363 6.32 -7.74 21.04
CA GLU A 363 7.28 -7.09 21.94
C GLU A 363 8.61 -6.77 21.22
N LYS A 364 9.07 -7.68 20.38
CA LYS A 364 10.30 -7.53 19.59
C LYS A 364 10.17 -6.43 18.51
N HIS A 365 9.01 -6.35 17.84
CA HIS A 365 8.81 -5.52 16.67
C HIS A 365 7.99 -4.25 16.91
N ARG A 366 7.47 -4.03 18.14
CA ARG A 366 6.65 -2.85 18.48
C ARG A 366 7.38 -1.51 18.25
N ARG A 367 8.69 -1.52 18.09
CA ARG A 367 9.50 -0.33 17.80
C ARG A 367 9.05 0.39 16.51
N ILE A 368 8.47 -0.34 15.54
CA ILE A 368 8.01 0.23 14.28
C ILE A 368 6.58 0.78 14.35
N VAL A 369 5.82 0.40 15.40
CA VAL A 369 4.44 0.86 15.61
C VAL A 369 4.45 2.31 16.12
N TYR A 370 3.75 3.19 15.42
CA TYR A 370 3.67 4.60 15.77
C TYR A 370 2.33 5.21 15.37
N SER A 371 1.70 5.95 16.30
CA SER A 371 0.38 6.57 16.12
C SER A 371 0.42 8.11 16.13
N GLY A 372 1.63 8.71 16.07
CA GLY A 372 1.80 10.16 16.10
C GLY A 372 1.96 10.79 14.71
N ASN A 373 2.27 12.09 14.71
CA ASN A 373 2.55 12.83 13.48
C ASN A 373 3.93 12.48 12.91
N CYS A 374 3.96 11.71 11.82
CA CYS A 374 5.19 11.29 11.16
C CYS A 374 5.95 12.42 10.42
N TYR A 375 5.36 13.61 10.28
CA TYR A 375 6.05 14.77 9.69
C TYR A 375 6.87 15.58 10.70
N SER A 376 6.75 15.29 11.99
CA SER A 376 7.43 16.08 13.01
C SER A 376 8.91 15.76 13.09
N GLU A 377 9.72 16.78 13.44
CA GLU A 377 11.15 16.59 13.70
C GLU A 377 11.40 15.68 14.90
N GLU A 378 10.48 15.68 15.86
CA GLU A 378 10.51 14.79 17.02
C GLU A 378 10.42 13.33 16.59
N TRP A 379 9.58 13.02 15.57
CA TRP A 379 9.49 11.68 15.03
C TRP A 379 10.80 11.22 14.37
N GLU A 380 11.45 12.06 13.58
CA GLU A 380 12.73 11.69 12.95
C GLU A 380 13.79 11.34 14.03
N LYS A 381 13.83 12.10 15.13
CA LYS A 381 14.72 11.83 16.26
C LYS A 381 14.35 10.53 17.00
N GLU A 382 13.05 10.33 17.22
CA GLU A 382 12.53 9.14 17.91
C GLU A 382 12.74 7.88 17.07
N ALA A 383 12.48 7.94 15.77
CA ALA A 383 12.73 6.84 14.84
C ALA A 383 14.22 6.42 14.86
N GLY A 384 15.13 7.39 14.89
CA GLY A 384 16.56 7.11 15.04
C GLY A 384 16.90 6.40 16.37
N ARG A 385 16.27 6.80 17.50
CA ARG A 385 16.44 6.11 18.79
C ARG A 385 15.90 4.68 18.76
N ARG A 386 14.83 4.44 18.03
CA ARG A 386 14.23 3.10 17.82
C ARG A 386 15.03 2.24 16.85
N GLY A 387 16.06 2.78 16.18
CA GLY A 387 16.87 2.08 15.19
C GLY A 387 16.14 1.86 13.85
N LEU A 388 15.17 2.72 13.52
CA LEU A 388 14.48 2.70 12.23
C LEU A 388 15.32 3.40 11.16
N TYR A 389 15.29 2.89 9.93
CA TYR A 389 15.97 3.51 8.81
C TYR A 389 15.27 4.79 8.34
N ASN A 390 16.06 5.80 7.97
CA ASN A 390 15.59 7.00 7.30
C ASN A 390 16.30 7.12 5.94
N LEU A 391 15.80 6.37 4.95
CA LEU A 391 16.38 6.29 3.61
C LEU A 391 15.73 7.36 2.72
N LYS A 392 16.23 8.60 2.81
CA LYS A 392 15.62 9.77 2.16
C LYS A 392 15.66 9.70 0.64
N THR A 393 16.66 9.06 0.07
CA THR A 393 16.87 8.99 -1.36
C THR A 393 16.77 7.57 -1.91
N THR A 394 16.41 7.47 -3.18
CA THR A 394 16.42 6.22 -3.93
C THR A 394 17.79 5.54 -3.89
N VAL A 395 18.88 6.31 -3.95
CA VAL A 395 20.25 5.77 -3.91
C VAL A 395 20.52 5.09 -2.58
N GLU A 396 20.22 5.73 -1.45
CA GLU A 396 20.38 5.14 -0.12
C GLU A 396 19.59 3.84 0.04
N ALA A 397 18.35 3.81 -0.46
CA ALA A 397 17.52 2.63 -0.39
C ALA A 397 18.00 1.51 -1.34
N GLN A 398 18.57 1.87 -2.49
CA GLN A 398 19.12 0.91 -3.44
C GLN A 398 20.36 0.21 -2.89
N ASP A 399 21.22 0.92 -2.19
CA ASP A 399 22.38 0.32 -1.52
C ASP A 399 21.96 -0.76 -0.51
N ARG A 400 20.84 -0.53 0.19
CA ARG A 400 20.28 -1.50 1.13
C ARG A 400 19.72 -2.75 0.43
N SER A 401 19.18 -2.62 -0.76
CA SER A 401 18.57 -3.75 -1.49
C SER A 401 19.59 -4.83 -1.88
N ILE A 402 20.86 -4.48 -1.98
CA ILE A 402 21.97 -5.39 -2.32
C ILE A 402 22.79 -5.81 -1.10
N ALA A 403 22.40 -5.39 0.10
CA ALA A 403 23.08 -5.83 1.33
C ALA A 403 22.89 -7.33 1.54
N ASP A 404 23.94 -8.02 2.01
CA ASP A 404 23.96 -9.48 2.17
C ASP A 404 22.76 -10.00 3.00
N GLU A 405 22.37 -9.26 4.01
CA GLU A 405 21.22 -9.57 4.88
C GLU A 405 19.88 -9.59 4.13
N ASN A 406 19.75 -8.81 3.05
CA ASN A 406 18.56 -8.77 2.22
C ASN A 406 18.67 -9.70 1.01
N VAL A 407 19.85 -9.80 0.40
CA VAL A 407 20.06 -10.63 -0.79
C VAL A 407 19.96 -12.12 -0.45
N ALA A 408 20.53 -12.56 0.67
CA ALA A 408 20.54 -13.96 1.03
C ALA A 408 19.14 -14.52 1.31
N PRO A 409 18.32 -13.97 2.24
CA PRO A 409 16.98 -14.48 2.51
C PRO A 409 16.05 -14.37 1.32
N VAL A 410 15.97 -13.18 0.70
CA VAL A 410 15.01 -12.88 -0.37
C VAL A 410 15.39 -13.59 -1.68
N SER A 411 16.66 -13.63 -2.05
CA SER A 411 17.10 -14.35 -3.24
C SER A 411 17.02 -15.86 -3.08
N TYR A 412 17.36 -16.37 -1.90
CA TYR A 412 17.39 -17.80 -1.64
C TYR A 412 15.99 -18.39 -1.53
N THR A 413 15.06 -17.68 -0.93
CA THR A 413 13.72 -18.21 -0.66
C THR A 413 12.69 -17.86 -1.70
N HIS A 414 12.76 -16.67 -2.37
CA HIS A 414 11.55 -16.11 -2.95
C HIS A 414 11.68 -15.41 -4.31
N LEU A 415 12.77 -14.75 -4.61
CA LEU A 415 12.90 -13.95 -5.83
C LEU A 415 13.71 -14.64 -6.94
N ARG A 416 14.63 -15.53 -6.62
CA ARG A 416 15.24 -16.38 -7.64
C ARG A 416 14.25 -17.45 -8.03
N ALA A 417 14.10 -17.60 -9.35
CA ALA A 417 13.63 -18.85 -9.88
C ALA A 417 14.55 -19.91 -9.34
N HIS A 418 14.14 -20.59 -8.28
CA HIS A 418 14.86 -21.74 -7.92
C HIS A 418 14.76 -22.63 -9.10
N GLU A 419 15.85 -22.79 -9.56
CA GLU A 419 16.31 -23.87 -10.29
C GLU A 419 15.90 -25.13 -9.61
N THR A 420 14.71 -25.49 -9.81
CA THR A 420 14.18 -26.82 -9.66
C THR A 420 14.79 -27.76 -10.71
N ARG A 421 16.09 -27.55 -11.01
CA ARG A 421 16.83 -28.50 -11.82
C ARG A 421 17.02 -29.86 -11.14
N HIS A 422 16.66 -29.97 -9.86
CA HIS A 422 16.73 -31.21 -9.10
C HIS A 422 15.38 -31.80 -8.72
N ASP A 423 14.24 -31.12 -9.05
CA ASP A 423 12.90 -31.57 -8.68
C ASP A 423 12.03 -31.94 -9.91
N LEU A 424 12.63 -32.12 -11.07
CA LEU A 424 12.01 -32.67 -12.26
C LEU A 424 12.58 -34.05 -12.59
#